data_4bdaddb8f6ae24f280c2ae306efcac1d
#
_entry.id   4bdaddb8f6ae24f280c2ae306efcac1d
#
_cell.length_a   1.000
_cell.length_b   1.000
_cell.length_c   1.000
_cell.angle_alpha   90.00
_cell.angle_beta   90.00
_cell.angle_gamma   90.00
#
_symmetry.space_group_name_H-M   'P 1'
#
loop_
_entity.id
_entity.type
_entity.pdbx_description
1 polymer ?
#
loop_
_entity_poly.entity_id
_entity_poly.type
_entity_poly.pdbx_seq_one_letter_code
_entity_poly.pdbx_strand_id
1 'polypeptide(L)'
;IHEFGDFYKYNSQRLQVHNKESLKDAIQLYCENPEKCYKTYGFSAYWNVSNITNMNYMFAVSNFNGDISKWDVSNVITMEYMFYGSQFHGDISKWDVSNVINMYYMFYGSQFNGDISKWDVSNVINMNGMFCKSQFNGDLSKWDVSNVTSMVSMFKRSQFNGDISKWNVSNVKTMNGMFWNSQFNRDILEWNVSNVEDMSLMFYESHFNGDISQWNVSNVESMSLMFKYSEFNGDISKWIISEEKYDSLR
;
A
#
# COMPACT_ATOMS: atom_id res chain seq x y z
N ILE A 1 26.08 -37.96 -7.39
CA ILE A 1 26.70 -37.74 -6.06
C ILE A 1 27.66 -36.54 -6.08
N HIS A 2 28.27 -36.19 -7.23
CA HIS A 2 29.16 -35.02 -7.34
C HIS A 2 28.40 -33.66 -7.33
N GLU A 3 27.20 -33.57 -7.89
CA GLU A 3 26.47 -32.33 -7.98
C GLU A 3 25.96 -31.80 -6.60
N PHE A 4 25.64 -32.69 -5.66
CA PHE A 4 25.21 -32.27 -4.31
C PHE A 4 26.39 -31.80 -3.44
N GLY A 5 27.58 -32.35 -3.61
CA GLY A 5 28.78 -31.96 -2.85
C GLY A 5 29.27 -30.56 -3.21
N ASP A 6 29.18 -30.18 -4.49
CA ASP A 6 29.58 -28.85 -4.97
C ASP A 6 28.55 -27.77 -4.55
N PHE A 7 27.27 -28.12 -4.47
CA PHE A 7 26.21 -27.22 -3.98
C PHE A 7 26.43 -26.81 -2.51
N TYR A 8 26.77 -27.76 -1.63
CA TYR A 8 27.07 -27.49 -0.21
C TYR A 8 28.37 -26.72 -0.03
N LYS A 9 29.40 -27.02 -0.82
CA LYS A 9 30.73 -26.37 -0.76
C LYS A 9 30.66 -24.92 -1.27
N TYR A 10 29.81 -24.65 -2.30
CA TYR A 10 29.56 -23.32 -2.83
C TYR A 10 28.76 -22.44 -1.85
N ASN A 11 27.82 -23.02 -1.09
CA ASN A 11 27.01 -22.30 -0.11
C ASN A 11 27.81 -21.90 1.15
N SER A 12 28.83 -22.66 1.57
CA SER A 12 29.63 -22.35 2.76
C SER A 12 30.58 -21.15 2.58
N GLN A 13 30.79 -20.68 1.35
CA GLN A 13 31.65 -19.53 1.04
C GLN A 13 30.87 -18.24 0.73
N ARG A 14 29.53 -18.30 0.65
CA ARG A 14 28.71 -17.13 0.36
C ARG A 14 28.45 -16.32 1.61
N LEU A 15 28.44 -14.98 1.46
CA LEU A 15 27.96 -14.10 2.50
C LEU A 15 26.48 -14.36 2.75
N GLN A 16 26.07 -14.31 4.01
CA GLN A 16 24.68 -14.55 4.38
C GLN A 16 23.96 -13.21 4.61
N VAL A 17 22.73 -13.14 4.09
CA VAL A 17 21.79 -12.12 4.52
C VAL A 17 21.20 -12.56 5.86
N HIS A 18 21.37 -11.79 6.93
CA HIS A 18 20.91 -12.13 8.27
C HIS A 18 20.40 -10.93 9.08
N ASN A 19 20.49 -9.73 8.54
CA ASN A 19 19.94 -8.50 9.11
C ASN A 19 19.64 -7.47 8.01
N LYS A 20 19.05 -6.35 8.41
CA LYS A 20 18.64 -5.28 7.48
C LYS A 20 19.80 -4.71 6.68
N GLU A 21 20.97 -4.53 7.28
CA GLU A 21 22.14 -3.94 6.59
C GLU A 21 22.68 -4.90 5.54
N SER A 22 22.92 -6.18 5.88
CA SER A 22 23.39 -7.18 4.91
C SER A 22 22.39 -7.40 3.78
N LEU A 23 21.08 -7.23 4.03
CA LEU A 23 20.06 -7.27 2.99
C LEU A 23 20.16 -6.08 2.05
N LYS A 24 20.36 -4.86 2.57
CA LYS A 24 20.58 -3.67 1.75
C LYS A 24 21.81 -3.80 0.86
N ASP A 25 22.93 -4.27 1.41
CA ASP A 25 24.16 -4.51 0.65
C ASP A 25 23.93 -5.50 -0.50
N ALA A 26 23.20 -6.58 -0.23
CA ALA A 26 22.87 -7.58 -1.24
C ALA A 26 21.96 -7.00 -2.34
N ILE A 27 20.95 -6.22 -1.98
CA ILE A 27 20.05 -5.55 -2.92
C ILE A 27 20.82 -4.52 -3.77
N GLN A 28 21.65 -3.70 -3.16
CA GLN A 28 22.48 -2.74 -3.87
C GLN A 28 23.40 -3.44 -4.85
N LEU A 29 24.10 -4.48 -4.41
CA LEU A 29 24.98 -5.26 -5.28
C LEU A 29 24.21 -5.92 -6.44
N TYR A 30 22.97 -6.39 -6.18
CA TYR A 30 22.11 -6.94 -7.24
C TYR A 30 21.81 -5.88 -8.30
N CYS A 31 21.50 -4.66 -7.90
CA CYS A 31 21.18 -3.57 -8.82
C CYS A 31 22.41 -3.10 -9.62
N GLU A 32 23.59 -3.12 -9.02
CA GLU A 32 24.86 -2.72 -9.64
C GLU A 32 25.45 -3.82 -10.54
N ASN A 33 25.44 -5.06 -10.07
CA ASN A 33 26.03 -6.22 -10.75
C ASN A 33 25.36 -7.53 -10.31
N PRO A 34 24.28 -7.95 -10.99
CA PRO A 34 23.54 -9.17 -10.64
C PRO A 34 24.38 -10.43 -10.59
N GLU A 35 25.36 -10.57 -11.51
CA GLU A 35 26.24 -11.74 -11.55
C GLU A 35 27.17 -11.81 -10.33
N LYS A 36 27.74 -10.66 -9.94
CA LYS A 36 28.57 -10.58 -8.74
C LYS A 36 27.72 -10.82 -7.49
N CYS A 37 26.50 -10.28 -7.43
CA CYS A 37 25.56 -10.53 -6.34
C CYS A 37 25.27 -12.02 -6.19
N TYR A 38 24.96 -12.71 -7.29
CA TYR A 38 24.73 -14.16 -7.29
C TYR A 38 25.95 -14.95 -6.76
N LYS A 39 27.16 -14.57 -7.18
CA LYS A 39 28.40 -15.22 -6.69
C LYS A 39 28.62 -14.97 -5.20
N THR A 40 28.23 -13.80 -4.71
CA THR A 40 28.46 -13.36 -3.32
C THR A 40 27.40 -13.89 -2.35
N TYR A 41 26.12 -13.69 -2.68
CA TYR A 41 24.97 -13.96 -1.80
C TYR A 41 24.07 -15.12 -2.25
N GLY A 42 24.25 -15.62 -3.49
CA GLY A 42 23.38 -16.62 -4.10
C GLY A 42 22.08 -16.03 -4.68
N PHE A 43 21.12 -16.89 -4.96
CA PHE A 43 19.81 -16.46 -5.47
C PHE A 43 19.01 -15.74 -4.39
N SER A 44 18.41 -14.60 -4.75
CA SER A 44 17.62 -13.78 -3.83
C SER A 44 16.45 -14.54 -3.19
N ALA A 45 15.85 -15.51 -3.87
CA ALA A 45 14.80 -16.37 -3.34
C ALA A 45 15.17 -17.13 -2.06
N TYR A 46 16.46 -17.31 -1.79
CA TYR A 46 16.97 -18.08 -0.64
C TYR A 46 17.68 -17.20 0.40
N TRP A 47 17.63 -15.88 0.27
CA TRP A 47 18.15 -15.01 1.32
C TRP A 47 17.29 -15.15 2.57
N ASN A 48 17.93 -15.35 3.71
CA ASN A 48 17.24 -15.49 4.98
C ASN A 48 16.89 -14.10 5.55
N VAL A 49 15.62 -13.74 5.48
CA VAL A 49 15.11 -12.47 6.00
C VAL A 49 14.24 -12.64 7.25
N SER A 50 14.10 -13.87 7.76
CA SER A 50 13.20 -14.21 8.86
C SER A 50 13.44 -13.45 10.17
N ASN A 51 14.66 -12.92 10.39
CA ASN A 51 14.99 -12.11 11.56
C ASN A 51 14.76 -10.61 11.36
N ILE A 52 14.27 -10.18 10.18
CA ILE A 52 14.09 -8.77 9.88
C ILE A 52 12.70 -8.35 10.27
N THR A 53 12.60 -7.40 11.20
CA THR A 53 11.33 -6.84 11.67
C THR A 53 10.98 -5.50 11.03
N ASN A 54 11.94 -4.85 10.36
CA ASN A 54 11.80 -3.55 9.72
C ASN A 54 12.32 -3.58 8.29
N MET A 55 11.41 -3.50 7.31
CA MET A 55 11.72 -3.47 5.88
C MET A 55 11.52 -2.09 5.25
N ASN A 56 11.52 -1.01 6.07
CA ASN A 56 11.34 0.34 5.56
C ASN A 56 12.42 0.69 4.53
N TYR A 57 11.97 1.24 3.37
CA TYR A 57 12.81 1.68 2.25
C TYR A 57 13.63 0.60 1.56
N MET A 58 13.33 -0.70 1.77
CA MET A 58 14.20 -1.78 1.32
C MET A 58 14.44 -1.78 -0.20
N PHE A 59 13.43 -1.49 -0.98
CA PHE A 59 13.48 -1.43 -2.45
C PHE A 59 13.09 -0.04 -2.98
N ALA A 60 13.20 1.00 -2.14
CA ALA A 60 12.81 2.35 -2.54
C ALA A 60 13.70 2.87 -3.69
N VAL A 61 13.05 3.39 -4.74
CA VAL A 61 13.71 3.94 -5.95
C VAL A 61 14.70 2.94 -6.58
N SER A 62 14.38 1.64 -6.49
CA SER A 62 15.25 0.55 -6.90
C SER A 62 14.74 -0.11 -8.18
N ASN A 63 15.68 -0.58 -9.01
CA ASN A 63 15.43 -1.46 -10.14
C ASN A 63 15.57 -2.94 -9.79
N PHE A 64 15.64 -3.27 -8.49
CA PHE A 64 15.66 -4.65 -8.03
C PHE A 64 14.39 -5.39 -8.49
N ASN A 65 14.58 -6.53 -9.14
CA ASN A 65 13.49 -7.40 -9.58
C ASN A 65 13.86 -8.88 -9.45
N GLY A 66 14.67 -9.21 -8.44
CA GLY A 66 15.01 -10.60 -8.08
C GLY A 66 13.80 -11.33 -7.50
N ASP A 67 13.83 -12.64 -7.55
CA ASP A 67 12.80 -13.48 -6.93
C ASP A 67 12.88 -13.37 -5.40
N ILE A 68 11.79 -12.95 -4.78
CA ILE A 68 11.60 -12.83 -3.33
C ILE A 68 10.33 -13.56 -2.86
N SER A 69 9.74 -14.40 -3.72
CA SER A 69 8.49 -15.10 -3.46
C SER A 69 8.54 -16.07 -2.27
N LYS A 70 9.76 -16.50 -1.89
CA LYS A 70 10.00 -17.45 -0.79
C LYS A 70 10.45 -16.79 0.51
N TRP A 71 10.49 -15.46 0.56
CA TRP A 71 10.90 -14.79 1.78
C TRP A 71 9.91 -15.01 2.91
N ASP A 72 10.44 -15.37 4.07
CA ASP A 72 9.68 -15.37 5.33
C ASP A 72 9.70 -13.95 5.92
N VAL A 73 8.60 -13.23 5.71
CA VAL A 73 8.40 -11.85 6.20
C VAL A 73 7.47 -11.82 7.42
N SER A 74 7.14 -12.98 7.99
CA SER A 74 6.17 -13.10 9.09
C SER A 74 6.55 -12.33 10.36
N ASN A 75 7.82 -11.99 10.55
CA ASN A 75 8.27 -11.18 11.68
C ASN A 75 8.34 -9.66 11.37
N VAL A 76 7.98 -9.24 10.14
CA VAL A 76 8.03 -7.83 9.76
C VAL A 76 6.89 -7.04 10.39
N ILE A 77 7.23 -5.96 11.07
CA ILE A 77 6.28 -5.07 11.75
C ILE A 77 5.99 -3.82 10.91
N THR A 78 6.95 -3.37 10.10
CA THR A 78 6.81 -2.14 9.31
C THR A 78 7.41 -2.28 7.93
N MET A 79 6.66 -1.80 6.92
CA MET A 79 7.01 -1.81 5.49
C MET A 79 6.90 -0.42 4.86
N GLU A 80 7.15 0.65 5.66
CA GLU A 80 7.07 2.02 5.16
C GLU A 80 8.00 2.23 3.97
N TYR A 81 7.47 2.83 2.88
CA TYR A 81 8.22 3.13 1.67
C TYR A 81 8.94 1.94 1.03
N MET A 82 8.58 0.69 1.38
CA MET A 82 9.35 -0.49 0.97
C MET A 82 9.57 -0.58 -0.54
N PHE A 83 8.56 -0.29 -1.34
CA PHE A 83 8.59 -0.29 -2.81
C PHE A 83 8.33 1.10 -3.40
N TYR A 84 8.63 2.17 -2.66
CA TYR A 84 8.46 3.56 -3.12
C TYR A 84 9.23 3.80 -4.42
N GLY A 85 8.52 4.19 -5.51
CA GLY A 85 9.14 4.44 -6.82
C GLY A 85 9.88 3.23 -7.43
N SER A 86 9.62 2.02 -6.94
CA SER A 86 10.31 0.80 -7.35
C SER A 86 9.80 0.27 -8.69
N GLN A 87 10.72 -0.37 -9.43
CA GLN A 87 10.43 -1.12 -10.66
C GLN A 87 10.01 -2.58 -10.39
N PHE A 88 9.90 -2.98 -9.12
CA PHE A 88 9.58 -4.35 -8.74
C PHE A 88 8.20 -4.79 -9.26
N HIS A 89 8.14 -5.98 -9.87
CA HIS A 89 6.91 -6.62 -10.36
C HIS A 89 6.87 -8.13 -10.09
N GLY A 90 7.72 -8.62 -9.19
CA GLY A 90 7.78 -10.03 -8.79
C GLY A 90 6.59 -10.48 -7.94
N ASP A 91 6.52 -11.79 -7.68
CA ASP A 91 5.46 -12.41 -6.89
C ASP A 91 5.72 -12.27 -5.38
N ILE A 92 4.77 -11.65 -4.69
CA ILE A 92 4.72 -11.53 -3.22
C ILE A 92 3.36 -11.99 -2.65
N SER A 93 2.59 -12.73 -3.44
CA SER A 93 1.23 -13.16 -3.09
C SER A 93 1.16 -14.06 -1.87
N LYS A 94 2.27 -14.74 -1.54
CA LYS A 94 2.37 -15.69 -0.43
C LYS A 94 3.01 -15.11 0.83
N TRP A 95 3.35 -13.83 0.83
CA TRP A 95 3.92 -13.22 2.02
C TRP A 95 2.92 -13.20 3.17
N ASP A 96 3.37 -13.63 4.34
CA ASP A 96 2.64 -13.45 5.59
C ASP A 96 2.94 -12.06 6.14
N VAL A 97 1.99 -11.13 5.94
CA VAL A 97 2.08 -9.74 6.41
C VAL A 97 1.23 -9.49 7.66
N SER A 98 0.73 -10.55 8.29
CA SER A 98 -0.22 -10.46 9.40
C SER A 98 0.30 -9.69 10.62
N ASN A 99 1.62 -9.56 10.79
CA ASN A 99 2.22 -8.77 11.88
C ASN A 99 2.53 -7.32 11.49
N VAL A 100 2.26 -6.92 10.23
CA VAL A 100 2.56 -5.55 9.77
C VAL A 100 1.52 -4.58 10.31
N ILE A 101 1.98 -3.53 10.99
CA ILE A 101 1.12 -2.46 11.52
C ILE A 101 1.18 -1.17 10.70
N ASN A 102 2.19 -1.00 9.85
CA ASN A 102 2.40 0.23 9.11
C ASN A 102 2.88 -0.03 7.67
N MET A 103 2.05 0.42 6.70
CA MET A 103 2.29 0.31 5.25
C MET A 103 2.35 1.70 4.59
N TYR A 104 2.80 2.72 5.32
CA TYR A 104 2.90 4.11 4.88
C TYR A 104 3.72 4.23 3.59
N TYR A 105 3.09 4.73 2.51
CA TYR A 105 3.69 4.91 1.18
C TYR A 105 4.36 3.66 0.57
N MET A 106 3.95 2.45 0.98
CA MET A 106 4.64 1.21 0.60
C MET A 106 4.80 1.04 -0.92
N PHE A 107 3.78 1.34 -1.70
CA PHE A 107 3.80 1.23 -3.17
C PHE A 107 3.63 2.59 -3.89
N TYR A 108 4.00 3.71 -3.23
CA TYR A 108 3.93 5.02 -3.86
C TYR A 108 4.73 5.06 -5.16
N GLY A 109 4.09 5.43 -6.28
CA GLY A 109 4.75 5.54 -7.59
C GLY A 109 5.35 4.23 -8.12
N SER A 110 5.02 3.10 -7.52
CA SER A 110 5.53 1.77 -7.89
C SER A 110 4.88 1.24 -9.16
N GLN A 111 5.64 0.42 -9.89
CA GLN A 111 5.14 -0.34 -11.05
C GLN A 111 4.44 -1.65 -10.63
N PHE A 112 4.43 -1.98 -9.34
CA PHE A 112 3.84 -3.22 -8.85
C PHE A 112 2.33 -3.29 -9.13
N ASN A 113 1.89 -4.41 -9.73
CA ASN A 113 0.49 -4.74 -9.97
C ASN A 113 0.24 -6.25 -9.79
N GLY A 114 0.99 -6.90 -8.87
CA GLY A 114 0.85 -8.32 -8.55
C GLY A 114 -0.33 -8.61 -7.62
N ASP A 115 -0.62 -9.89 -7.43
CA ASP A 115 -1.71 -10.34 -6.55
C ASP A 115 -1.32 -10.22 -5.07
N ILE A 116 -2.08 -9.43 -4.34
CA ILE A 116 -2.01 -9.28 -2.87
C ILE A 116 -3.38 -9.46 -2.21
N SER A 117 -4.34 -10.04 -2.93
CA SER A 117 -5.72 -10.22 -2.47
C SER A 117 -5.86 -11.08 -1.22
N LYS A 118 -4.84 -11.91 -0.93
CA LYS A 118 -4.83 -12.83 0.22
C LYS A 118 -4.03 -12.32 1.42
N TRP A 119 -3.45 -11.12 1.32
CA TRP A 119 -2.73 -10.57 2.46
C TRP A 119 -3.67 -10.33 3.65
N ASP A 120 -3.26 -10.80 4.82
CA ASP A 120 -3.91 -10.44 6.08
C ASP A 120 -3.37 -9.08 6.54
N VAL A 121 -4.17 -8.03 6.33
CA VAL A 121 -3.84 -6.65 6.71
C VAL A 121 -4.60 -6.20 7.96
N SER A 122 -5.21 -7.15 8.68
CA SER A 122 -6.10 -6.85 9.82
C SER A 122 -5.40 -6.11 10.97
N ASN A 123 -4.08 -6.20 11.09
CA ASN A 123 -3.31 -5.45 12.09
C ASN A 123 -2.79 -4.08 11.60
N VAL A 124 -3.02 -3.72 10.33
CA VAL A 124 -2.52 -2.45 9.80
C VAL A 124 -3.33 -1.28 10.35
N ILE A 125 -2.63 -0.28 10.88
CA ILE A 125 -3.22 0.95 11.44
C ILE A 125 -3.08 2.11 10.45
N ASN A 126 -1.98 2.16 9.68
CA ASN A 126 -1.66 3.27 8.79
C ASN A 126 -1.43 2.79 7.35
N MET A 127 -2.30 3.27 6.44
CA MET A 127 -2.22 3.01 4.99
C MET A 127 -2.04 4.30 4.17
N ASN A 128 -1.56 5.39 4.80
CA ASN A 128 -1.40 6.67 4.10
C ASN A 128 -0.52 6.52 2.86
N GLY A 129 -1.03 7.01 1.72
CA GLY A 129 -0.33 7.02 0.44
C GLY A 129 0.09 5.66 -0.11
N MET A 130 -0.43 4.54 0.44
CA MET A 130 0.05 3.20 0.11
C MET A 130 0.11 2.95 -1.41
N PHE A 131 -0.90 3.35 -2.15
CA PHE A 131 -0.98 3.22 -3.62
C PHE A 131 -1.00 4.57 -4.34
N CYS A 132 -0.53 5.65 -3.69
CA CYS A 132 -0.48 6.97 -4.32
C CYS A 132 0.42 6.94 -5.56
N LYS A 133 -0.07 7.45 -6.71
CA LYS A 133 0.63 7.43 -8.01
C LYS A 133 1.02 6.04 -8.51
N SER A 134 0.44 4.97 -7.97
CA SER A 134 0.76 3.58 -8.31
C SER A 134 -0.03 3.10 -9.54
N GLN A 135 0.53 2.10 -10.24
CA GLN A 135 -0.15 1.37 -11.32
C GLN A 135 -1.08 0.26 -10.79
N PHE A 136 -1.09 0.04 -9.47
CA PHE A 136 -1.85 -1.05 -8.86
C PHE A 136 -3.35 -0.92 -9.12
N ASN A 137 -3.96 -2.02 -9.61
CA ASN A 137 -5.41 -2.15 -9.79
C ASN A 137 -5.89 -3.58 -9.50
N GLY A 138 -5.24 -4.28 -8.55
CA GLY A 138 -5.58 -5.63 -8.12
C GLY A 138 -6.80 -5.68 -7.19
N ASP A 139 -7.23 -6.88 -6.83
CA ASP A 139 -8.37 -7.14 -5.94
C ASP A 139 -7.99 -6.90 -4.47
N LEU A 140 -8.69 -5.96 -3.82
CA LEU A 140 -8.58 -5.66 -2.39
C LEU A 140 -9.90 -5.90 -1.65
N SER A 141 -10.90 -6.52 -2.28
CA SER A 141 -12.26 -6.64 -1.75
C SER A 141 -12.36 -7.42 -0.43
N LYS A 142 -11.36 -8.28 -0.16
CA LYS A 142 -11.31 -9.13 1.03
C LYS A 142 -10.42 -8.60 2.15
N TRP A 143 -9.79 -7.45 1.95
CA TRP A 143 -8.95 -6.88 2.99
C TRP A 143 -9.77 -6.45 4.21
N ASP A 144 -9.38 -6.90 5.40
CA ASP A 144 -9.90 -6.38 6.65
C ASP A 144 -9.13 -5.10 7.04
N VAL A 145 -9.75 -3.94 6.80
CA VAL A 145 -9.18 -2.63 7.12
C VAL A 145 -9.77 -2.05 8.41
N SER A 146 -10.44 -2.87 9.22
CA SER A 146 -11.19 -2.41 10.40
C SER A 146 -10.33 -1.74 11.48
N ASN A 147 -9.03 -2.00 11.51
CA ASN A 147 -8.10 -1.35 12.42
C ASN A 147 -7.41 -0.09 11.84
N VAL A 148 -7.64 0.21 10.56
CA VAL A 148 -7.02 1.37 9.91
C VAL A 148 -7.62 2.66 10.46
N THR A 149 -6.76 3.57 10.94
CA THR A 149 -7.17 4.87 11.46
C THR A 149 -6.89 6.02 10.48
N SER A 150 -6.02 5.81 9.48
CA SER A 150 -5.66 6.84 8.52
C SER A 150 -5.46 6.27 7.11
N MET A 151 -6.15 6.89 6.13
CA MET A 151 -6.10 6.56 4.71
C MET A 151 -5.76 7.79 3.85
N VAL A 152 -5.01 8.75 4.40
CA VAL A 152 -4.62 9.98 3.70
C VAL A 152 -3.94 9.65 2.37
N SER A 153 -4.46 10.19 1.27
CA SER A 153 -3.90 10.04 -0.08
C SER A 153 -3.69 8.58 -0.55
N MET A 154 -4.40 7.59 0.02
CA MET A 154 -4.12 6.16 -0.23
C MET A 154 -4.16 5.81 -1.73
N PHE A 155 -5.11 6.34 -2.48
CA PHE A 155 -5.28 6.12 -3.91
C PHE A 155 -5.13 7.41 -4.73
N LYS A 156 -4.47 8.44 -4.18
CA LYS A 156 -4.24 9.70 -4.88
C LYS A 156 -3.46 9.46 -6.17
N ARG A 157 -4.01 9.95 -7.32
CA ARG A 157 -3.41 9.81 -8.65
C ARG A 157 -3.10 8.36 -9.04
N SER A 158 -3.91 7.39 -8.55
CA SER A 158 -3.74 5.98 -8.85
C SER A 158 -4.69 5.50 -9.95
N GLN A 159 -4.35 4.34 -10.53
CA GLN A 159 -5.19 3.63 -11.50
C GLN A 159 -6.24 2.73 -10.82
N PHE A 160 -6.24 2.66 -9.48
CA PHE A 160 -7.11 1.76 -8.74
C PHE A 160 -8.59 2.09 -8.97
N ASN A 161 -9.34 1.07 -9.39
CA ASN A 161 -10.80 1.10 -9.53
C ASN A 161 -11.44 -0.24 -9.14
N GLY A 162 -10.86 -0.94 -8.14
CA GLY A 162 -11.36 -2.20 -7.59
C GLY A 162 -12.56 -2.00 -6.65
N ASP A 163 -13.24 -3.11 -6.35
CA ASP A 163 -14.35 -3.13 -5.38
C ASP A 163 -13.82 -3.07 -3.94
N ILE A 164 -14.22 -2.03 -3.22
CA ILE A 164 -13.93 -1.84 -1.79
C ILE A 164 -15.21 -1.50 -1.01
N SER A 165 -16.38 -1.80 -1.59
CA SER A 165 -17.68 -1.49 -1.00
C SER A 165 -17.91 -2.11 0.38
N LYS A 166 -17.23 -3.23 0.67
CA LYS A 166 -17.38 -3.97 1.94
C LYS A 166 -16.32 -3.64 2.99
N TRP A 167 -15.43 -2.68 2.71
CA TRP A 167 -14.46 -2.28 3.70
C TRP A 167 -15.13 -1.68 4.94
N ASN A 168 -14.73 -2.14 6.13
CA ASN A 168 -15.11 -1.53 7.38
C ASN A 168 -14.19 -0.35 7.70
N VAL A 169 -14.62 0.87 7.36
CA VAL A 169 -13.85 2.10 7.57
C VAL A 169 -14.25 2.84 8.86
N SER A 170 -15.00 2.19 9.75
CA SER A 170 -15.57 2.84 10.94
C SER A 170 -14.56 3.40 11.93
N ASN A 171 -13.30 2.96 11.89
CA ASN A 171 -12.22 3.48 12.74
C ASN A 171 -11.37 4.57 12.06
N VAL A 172 -11.62 4.86 10.78
CA VAL A 172 -10.83 5.86 10.04
C VAL A 172 -11.15 7.27 10.54
N LYS A 173 -10.12 8.02 10.89
CA LYS A 173 -10.18 9.41 11.33
C LYS A 173 -9.93 10.42 10.22
N THR A 174 -9.13 10.07 9.23
CA THR A 174 -8.82 10.96 8.11
C THR A 174 -8.76 10.22 6.79
N MET A 175 -9.44 10.80 5.79
CA MET A 175 -9.47 10.38 4.39
C MET A 175 -8.99 11.51 3.47
N ASN A 176 -8.18 12.45 3.99
CA ASN A 176 -7.70 13.60 3.23
C ASN A 176 -7.05 13.18 1.91
N GLY A 177 -7.59 13.69 0.79
CA GLY A 177 -7.09 13.42 -0.54
C GLY A 177 -7.10 11.95 -0.97
N MET A 178 -7.87 11.05 -0.31
CA MET A 178 -7.81 9.60 -0.53
C MET A 178 -7.95 9.22 -2.01
N PHE A 179 -8.84 9.87 -2.74
CA PHE A 179 -9.10 9.63 -4.16
C PHE A 179 -8.79 10.86 -5.04
N TRP A 180 -7.94 11.77 -4.56
CA TRP A 180 -7.55 12.96 -5.33
C TRP A 180 -6.97 12.56 -6.70
N ASN A 181 -7.58 13.04 -7.81
CA ASN A 181 -7.18 12.78 -9.19
C ASN A 181 -7.02 11.27 -9.48
N SER A 182 -7.96 10.46 -8.97
CA SER A 182 -7.95 9.00 -9.15
C SER A 182 -8.99 8.54 -10.15
N GLN A 183 -8.80 7.31 -10.67
CA GLN A 183 -9.75 6.63 -11.56
C GLN A 183 -10.89 5.95 -10.80
N PHE A 184 -10.90 6.03 -9.45
CA PHE A 184 -11.88 5.34 -8.62
C PHE A 184 -13.29 5.89 -8.85
N ASN A 185 -14.22 4.98 -9.21
CA ASN A 185 -15.64 5.27 -9.38
C ASN A 185 -16.48 4.02 -9.07
N ARG A 186 -16.34 3.48 -7.86
CA ARG A 186 -17.09 2.32 -7.38
C ARG A 186 -17.98 2.70 -6.22
N ASP A 187 -18.93 1.82 -5.89
CA ASP A 187 -19.87 1.98 -4.80
C ASP A 187 -19.16 1.97 -3.43
N ILE A 188 -19.45 2.99 -2.64
CA ILE A 188 -19.02 3.15 -1.25
C ILE A 188 -20.14 3.70 -0.36
N LEU A 189 -21.40 3.53 -0.79
CA LEU A 189 -22.58 4.01 -0.06
C LEU A 189 -22.62 3.48 1.38
N GLU A 190 -22.28 2.21 1.57
CA GLU A 190 -22.37 1.52 2.86
C GLU A 190 -21.22 1.85 3.83
N TRP A 191 -20.26 2.70 3.42
CA TRP A 191 -19.17 3.06 4.33
C TRP A 191 -19.68 3.83 5.54
N ASN A 192 -19.35 3.35 6.74
CA ASN A 192 -19.58 4.10 7.97
C ASN A 192 -18.45 5.11 8.19
N VAL A 193 -18.70 6.36 7.77
CA VAL A 193 -17.74 7.47 7.88
C VAL A 193 -17.97 8.34 9.11
N SER A 194 -18.80 7.91 10.05
CA SER A 194 -19.23 8.71 11.20
C SER A 194 -18.11 9.15 12.14
N ASN A 195 -16.94 8.49 12.07
CA ASN A 195 -15.77 8.85 12.88
C ASN A 195 -14.72 9.66 12.11
N VAL A 196 -14.97 9.97 10.82
CA VAL A 196 -14.03 10.75 10.02
C VAL A 196 -14.09 12.21 10.42
N GLU A 197 -12.92 12.80 10.67
CA GLU A 197 -12.72 14.18 11.08
C GLU A 197 -12.24 15.06 9.89
N ASP A 198 -11.46 14.49 8.94
CA ASP A 198 -10.96 15.22 7.78
C ASP A 198 -11.20 14.46 6.45
N MET A 199 -12.01 15.08 5.57
CA MET A 199 -12.29 14.65 4.20
C MET A 199 -11.82 15.67 3.15
N SER A 200 -10.95 16.62 3.53
CA SER A 200 -10.46 17.65 2.60
C SER A 200 -9.84 17.00 1.37
N LEU A 201 -10.15 17.57 0.18
CA LEU A 201 -9.61 17.10 -1.11
C LEU A 201 -9.92 15.63 -1.45
N MET A 202 -10.83 14.93 -0.73
CA MET A 202 -11.01 13.48 -0.87
C MET A 202 -11.28 13.05 -2.31
N PHE A 203 -12.09 13.79 -3.04
CA PHE A 203 -12.46 13.57 -4.44
C PHE A 203 -12.02 14.71 -5.37
N TYR A 204 -11.04 15.52 -4.96
CA TYR A 204 -10.53 16.62 -5.76
C TYR A 204 -10.01 16.11 -7.12
N GLU A 205 -10.43 16.70 -8.25
CA GLU A 205 -10.08 16.25 -9.61
C GLU A 205 -10.38 14.76 -9.90
N SER A 206 -11.31 14.12 -9.18
CA SER A 206 -11.57 12.68 -9.36
C SER A 206 -12.73 12.41 -10.31
N HIS A 207 -12.76 11.17 -10.84
CA HIS A 207 -13.87 10.64 -11.64
C HIS A 207 -15.03 10.10 -10.80
N PHE A 208 -14.93 10.17 -9.47
CA PHE A 208 -15.95 9.62 -8.58
C PHE A 208 -17.28 10.34 -8.76
N ASN A 209 -18.34 9.57 -9.00
CA ASN A 209 -19.74 10.04 -9.07
C ASN A 209 -20.71 9.02 -8.46
N GLY A 210 -20.26 8.25 -7.45
CA GLY A 210 -21.10 7.30 -6.71
C GLY A 210 -22.04 7.98 -5.73
N ASP A 211 -23.04 7.23 -5.25
CA ASP A 211 -23.97 7.69 -4.22
C ASP A 211 -23.31 7.68 -2.84
N ILE A 212 -23.34 8.82 -2.16
CA ILE A 212 -22.88 9.03 -0.80
C ILE A 212 -23.89 9.80 0.04
N SER A 213 -25.13 9.84 -0.41
CA SER A 213 -26.22 10.61 0.21
C SER A 213 -26.54 10.18 1.65
N GLN A 214 -26.21 8.96 2.04
CA GLN A 214 -26.48 8.41 3.38
C GLN A 214 -25.32 8.58 4.36
N TRP A 215 -24.18 9.15 3.92
CA TRP A 215 -23.03 9.32 4.81
C TRP A 215 -23.36 10.23 6.00
N ASN A 216 -23.05 9.79 7.21
CA ASN A 216 -23.08 10.63 8.39
C ASN A 216 -21.76 11.40 8.51
N VAL A 217 -21.79 12.67 8.10
CA VAL A 217 -20.62 13.57 8.11
C VAL A 217 -20.64 14.56 9.30
N SER A 218 -21.41 14.28 10.34
CA SER A 218 -21.60 15.21 11.46
C SER A 218 -20.32 15.51 12.24
N ASN A 219 -19.36 14.58 12.26
CA ASN A 219 -18.08 14.75 12.94
C ASN A 219 -16.96 15.29 12.02
N VAL A 220 -17.25 15.50 10.73
CA VAL A 220 -16.22 16.01 9.81
C VAL A 220 -15.92 17.47 10.14
N GLU A 221 -14.70 17.75 10.55
CA GLU A 221 -14.21 19.10 10.87
C GLU A 221 -13.83 19.85 9.59
N SER A 222 -13.16 19.16 8.64
CA SER A 222 -12.76 19.75 7.36
C SER A 222 -13.16 18.90 6.17
N MET A 223 -13.77 19.55 5.16
CA MET A 223 -14.08 18.97 3.85
C MET A 223 -13.74 19.93 2.71
N SER A 224 -12.76 20.79 2.93
CA SER A 224 -12.35 21.82 1.98
C SER A 224 -11.97 21.23 0.63
N LEU A 225 -12.52 21.79 -0.46
CA LEU A 225 -12.24 21.41 -1.85
C LEU A 225 -12.53 19.93 -2.15
N MET A 226 -13.40 19.28 -1.35
CA MET A 226 -13.65 17.82 -1.44
C MET A 226 -14.03 17.39 -2.85
N PHE A 227 -14.86 18.19 -3.55
CA PHE A 227 -15.35 17.87 -4.89
C PHE A 227 -14.85 18.85 -5.97
N LYS A 228 -13.90 19.74 -5.65
CA LYS A 228 -13.45 20.73 -6.63
C LYS A 228 -12.82 20.04 -7.83
N TYR A 229 -13.26 20.42 -9.04
CA TYR A 229 -12.85 19.85 -10.32
C TYR A 229 -13.15 18.35 -10.49
N SER A 230 -14.03 17.77 -9.64
CA SER A 230 -14.47 16.38 -9.78
C SER A 230 -15.69 16.25 -10.69
N GLU A 231 -15.97 15.01 -11.10
CA GLU A 231 -17.20 14.67 -11.85
C GLU A 231 -18.43 14.50 -10.93
N PHE A 232 -18.26 14.66 -9.61
CA PHE A 232 -19.32 14.43 -8.64
C PHE A 232 -20.49 15.41 -8.83
N ASN A 233 -21.69 14.86 -9.04
CA ASN A 233 -22.94 15.59 -9.12
C ASN A 233 -24.07 14.95 -8.26
N GLY A 234 -23.70 14.09 -7.30
CA GLY A 234 -24.63 13.39 -6.42
C GLY A 234 -25.37 14.32 -5.45
N ASP A 235 -26.46 13.80 -4.88
CA ASP A 235 -27.27 14.48 -3.89
C ASP A 235 -26.65 14.38 -2.49
N ILE A 236 -26.33 15.52 -1.89
CA ILE A 236 -25.80 15.64 -0.52
C ILE A 236 -26.75 16.48 0.37
N SER A 237 -28.00 16.69 -0.05
CA SER A 237 -28.99 17.51 0.68
C SER A 237 -29.32 16.98 2.09
N LYS A 238 -29.05 15.70 2.34
CA LYS A 238 -29.24 15.08 3.66
C LYS A 238 -28.04 15.26 4.61
N TRP A 239 -26.92 15.78 4.14
CA TRP A 239 -25.79 16.05 5.00
C TRP A 239 -26.07 17.20 5.95
N ILE A 240 -25.86 16.99 7.24
CA ILE A 240 -26.01 18.02 8.27
C ILE A 240 -24.66 18.74 8.40
N ILE A 241 -24.48 19.79 7.60
CA ILE A 241 -23.28 20.64 7.57
C ILE A 241 -23.66 22.12 7.58
N SER A 242 -22.74 22.98 8.06
CA SER A 242 -22.94 24.44 8.00
C SER A 242 -22.84 24.97 6.56
N GLU A 243 -23.39 26.14 6.31
CA GLU A 243 -23.28 26.84 5.03
C GLU A 243 -21.81 27.06 4.63
N GLU A 244 -20.98 27.47 5.58
CA GLU A 244 -19.53 27.64 5.37
C GLU A 244 -18.84 26.33 4.90
N LYS A 245 -19.17 25.18 5.52
CA LYS A 245 -18.65 23.89 5.06
C LYS A 245 -19.18 23.53 3.69
N TYR A 246 -20.46 23.78 3.41
CA TYR A 246 -21.05 23.54 2.10
C TYR A 246 -20.32 24.32 1.01
N ASP A 247 -20.07 25.63 1.24
CA ASP A 247 -19.35 26.50 0.29
C ASP A 247 -17.90 26.07 0.09
N SER A 248 -17.28 25.47 1.12
CA SER A 248 -15.89 25.00 1.06
C SER A 248 -15.67 23.74 0.22
N LEU A 249 -16.74 23.03 -0.14
CA LEU A 249 -16.67 21.76 -0.90
C LEU A 249 -16.15 21.92 -2.34
N ARG A 250 -16.27 23.14 -2.92
CA ARG A 250 -16.01 23.41 -4.35
C ARG A 250 -14.94 24.45 -4.61
#